data_6bec44017ceab6d8bd4a1b46ed2b34af
#
_entry.id   6bec44017ceab6d8bd4a1b46ed2b34af
#
_cell.length_a   1.000
_cell.length_b   1.000
_cell.length_c   1.000
_cell.angle_alpha   90.00
_cell.angle_beta   90.00
_cell.angle_gamma   90.00
#
_symmetry.space_group_name_H-M   'P 1'
#
loop_
_entity.id
_entity.type
_entity.pdbx_description
1 polymer ?
#
loop_
_entity_poly.entity_id
_entity_poly.type
_entity_poly.pdbx_seq_one_letter_code
_entity_poly.pdbx_strand_id
1 'polypeptide(L)'
;MRKHKFWLLAGLVVALSLALAACQPETVTVVETVVVEKEGETVVETVEVEVEKEVVVTEVVEKEVIVDPTECNLDAPAEEVELNMIGWSFPITDFYAEELRKCDKVENINVNTNLLASADAQEQVRLALSAGGDSPYDIVHGANAQVGEWAGAGWMMPLNDLVDKYWDEYNLGDIPEKAWEGVTIDGNIYGVPIVGNTLHLIYRQDVYDEYGLDVPETYDDVIEDCGVIGLDNPDFDMPFTINLSAGWAWEIEFFQFLRAYGGDYLDENNMPTFQEEEGVKAVEKLVEVADACMGMDGYSFGLNDQEVAMQIGLLPGTNMWASRAANMSDPERTDLVDVIAYAPAPRVVEDGPRAGSAWNDFYMIPANTTNDPDLIFRVIMEAADERSQRDGAEIGMVTRLSVAEYGGPYLEAAGQTIAEGIGIYDKDQAVGIVRARLGEFLPLVGTGEMTPEEALNAAADAYIEEATAQGFIDG
;
A
#
# COMPACT_ATOMS: atom_id res chain seq x y z
N MET A 1 -62.22 56.68 9.84
CA MET A 1 -61.01 57.28 10.38
C MET A 1 -60.85 57.23 11.91
N ARG A 2 -61.32 56.14 12.59
CA ARG A 2 -61.28 56.05 14.07
C ARG A 2 -60.57 54.76 14.61
N LYS A 3 -60.17 53.84 13.72
CA LYS A 3 -59.53 52.57 14.10
C LYS A 3 -57.99 52.59 14.11
N HIS A 4 -57.36 53.55 13.39
CA HIS A 4 -55.87 53.60 13.33
C HIS A 4 -55.22 54.32 14.56
N LYS A 5 -55.96 55.09 15.32
CA LYS A 5 -55.41 55.78 16.52
C LYS A 5 -55.30 54.84 17.75
N PHE A 6 -56.08 53.76 17.80
CA PHE A 6 -56.04 52.81 18.93
C PHE A 6 -54.84 51.88 18.89
N TRP A 7 -54.39 51.53 17.71
CA TRP A 7 -53.22 50.68 17.53
C TRP A 7 -51.88 51.40 17.76
N LEU A 8 -51.81 52.66 17.52
CA LEU A 8 -50.63 53.47 17.78
C LEU A 8 -50.40 53.71 19.27
N LEU A 9 -51.46 53.79 20.05
CA LEU A 9 -51.36 53.91 21.54
C LEU A 9 -51.01 52.58 22.20
N ALA A 10 -51.49 51.46 21.68
CA ALA A 10 -51.13 50.12 22.18
C ALA A 10 -49.66 49.78 21.88
N GLY A 11 -49.15 50.17 20.70
CA GLY A 11 -47.75 50.00 20.31
C GLY A 11 -46.78 50.83 21.21
N LEU A 12 -47.19 52.03 21.58
CA LEU A 12 -46.34 52.89 22.42
C LEU A 12 -46.29 52.43 23.89
N VAL A 13 -47.34 51.81 24.44
CA VAL A 13 -47.35 51.24 25.77
C VAL A 13 -46.56 49.96 25.88
N VAL A 14 -46.54 49.14 24.82
CA VAL A 14 -45.70 47.93 24.75
C VAL A 14 -44.21 48.29 24.58
N ALA A 15 -43.86 49.32 23.81
CA ALA A 15 -42.50 49.81 23.67
C ALA A 15 -41.97 50.45 24.97
N LEU A 16 -42.83 51.09 25.76
CA LEU A 16 -42.44 51.71 27.01
C LEU A 16 -42.31 50.68 28.17
N SER A 17 -43.07 49.58 28.13
CA SER A 17 -42.95 48.48 29.09
C SER A 17 -41.72 47.60 28.84
N LEU A 18 -41.22 47.54 27.64
CA LEU A 18 -39.93 46.88 27.31
C LEU A 18 -38.73 47.73 27.71
N ALA A 19 -38.84 49.03 27.76
CA ALA A 19 -37.77 49.94 28.16
C ALA A 19 -37.60 50.05 29.71
N LEU A 20 -38.55 49.58 30.54
CA LEU A 20 -38.48 49.59 31.99
C LEU A 20 -38.05 48.24 32.62
N ALA A 21 -37.92 47.20 31.80
CA ALA A 21 -37.36 45.89 32.23
C ALA A 21 -35.82 45.82 32.08
N ALA A 22 -35.14 46.89 31.66
CA ALA A 22 -33.71 46.91 31.36
C ALA A 22 -32.83 47.39 32.55
N CYS A 23 -33.26 47.23 33.79
CA CYS A 23 -32.48 47.58 34.99
C CYS A 23 -32.56 46.50 36.08
N GLN A 24 -32.25 45.26 35.71
CA GLN A 24 -31.75 44.24 36.66
C GLN A 24 -30.44 43.70 36.12
N PRO A 25 -29.43 43.38 36.97
CA PRO A 25 -28.21 42.78 36.47
C PRO A 25 -28.54 41.38 35.99
N GLU A 26 -28.66 41.22 34.65
CA GLU A 26 -28.72 39.93 34.03
C GLU A 26 -27.30 39.35 34.00
N THR A 27 -27.19 38.13 34.52
CA THR A 27 -26.03 37.25 34.30
C THR A 27 -25.94 37.03 32.79
N VAL A 28 -24.90 37.57 32.18
CA VAL A 28 -24.63 37.31 30.77
C VAL A 28 -23.81 36.02 30.70
N THR A 29 -24.45 34.97 30.18
CA THR A 29 -23.75 33.71 29.83
C THR A 29 -22.90 34.00 28.60
N VAL A 30 -21.59 33.97 28.78
CA VAL A 30 -20.66 34.02 27.64
C VAL A 30 -20.52 32.60 27.12
N VAL A 31 -20.97 32.39 25.92
CA VAL A 31 -20.79 31.09 25.21
C VAL A 31 -19.45 31.18 24.51
N GLU A 32 -18.46 30.43 24.99
CA GLU A 32 -17.20 30.26 24.30
C GLU A 32 -17.33 29.04 23.40
N THR A 33 -17.20 29.26 22.12
CA THR A 33 -17.26 28.21 21.13
C THR A 33 -15.82 27.76 20.82
N VAL A 34 -15.48 26.55 21.25
CA VAL A 34 -14.20 25.94 20.89
C VAL A 34 -14.45 25.14 19.62
N VAL A 35 -13.78 25.51 18.56
CA VAL A 35 -13.79 24.76 17.31
C VAL A 35 -12.71 23.68 17.44
N VAL A 36 -13.12 22.42 17.48
CA VAL A 36 -12.22 21.29 17.38
C VAL A 36 -12.24 20.85 15.92
N GLU A 37 -11.14 21.03 15.24
CA GLU A 37 -10.98 20.52 13.87
C GLU A 37 -10.94 18.99 13.92
N LYS A 38 -11.87 18.38 13.20
CA LYS A 38 -11.82 16.97 12.86
C LYS A 38 -12.18 16.89 11.38
N GLU A 39 -11.29 16.32 10.60
CA GLU A 39 -11.33 16.16 9.14
C GLU A 39 -12.72 16.37 8.49
N GLY A 40 -12.87 17.46 7.71
CA GLY A 40 -14.05 17.73 6.90
C GLY A 40 -15.37 18.04 7.62
N GLU A 41 -15.45 17.95 8.95
CA GLU A 41 -16.63 18.32 9.74
C GLU A 41 -16.28 19.31 10.85
N THR A 42 -16.95 20.47 10.83
CA THR A 42 -16.86 21.46 11.92
C THR A 42 -17.68 20.98 13.10
N VAL A 43 -17.06 20.52 14.18
CA VAL A 43 -17.73 20.23 15.42
C VAL A 43 -17.71 21.47 16.32
N VAL A 44 -18.88 22.02 16.57
CA VAL A 44 -19.05 23.18 17.47
C VAL A 44 -19.36 22.67 18.87
N GLU A 45 -18.42 22.79 19.80
CA GLU A 45 -18.65 22.50 21.21
C GLU A 45 -18.89 23.79 21.98
N THR A 46 -20.03 23.88 22.66
CA THR A 46 -20.44 25.07 23.41
C THR A 46 -20.09 24.89 24.89
N VAL A 47 -19.17 25.70 25.39
CA VAL A 47 -18.79 25.71 26.80
C VAL A 47 -19.40 26.92 27.46
N GLU A 48 -20.25 26.72 28.50
CA GLU A 48 -20.79 27.80 29.31
C GLU A 48 -19.80 28.19 30.42
N VAL A 49 -19.34 29.45 30.41
CA VAL A 49 -18.46 30.01 31.45
C VAL A 49 -19.16 31.17 32.14
N GLU A 50 -19.37 31.08 33.48
CA GLU A 50 -19.86 32.21 34.29
C GLU A 50 -18.72 33.18 34.57
N VAL A 51 -18.80 34.41 34.06
CA VAL A 51 -17.83 35.48 34.35
C VAL A 51 -18.51 36.65 35.05
N GLU A 52 -18.10 36.96 36.32
CA GLU A 52 -18.42 38.21 37.01
C GLU A 52 -17.38 39.29 36.62
N LYS A 53 -17.74 40.20 35.79
CA LYS A 53 -17.34 41.60 35.59
C LYS A 53 -16.89 41.99 34.14
N GLU A 54 -17.48 43.12 33.75
CA GLU A 54 -17.20 43.97 32.58
C GLU A 54 -17.10 43.27 31.22
N VAL A 55 -18.18 43.42 30.45
CA VAL A 55 -18.30 42.95 29.08
C VAL A 55 -17.44 43.80 28.16
N VAL A 56 -16.28 43.33 27.78
CA VAL A 56 -15.59 43.76 26.56
C VAL A 56 -16.21 42.92 25.45
N VAL A 57 -17.03 43.51 24.60
CA VAL A 57 -17.51 42.85 23.38
C VAL A 57 -16.33 42.74 22.45
N THR A 58 -15.66 41.59 22.43
CA THR A 58 -14.74 41.23 21.36
C THR A 58 -15.59 40.62 20.27
N GLU A 59 -15.59 41.24 19.09
CA GLU A 59 -16.18 40.66 17.89
C GLU A 59 -15.31 39.44 17.53
N VAL A 60 -15.83 38.24 17.80
CA VAL A 60 -15.16 37.01 17.34
C VAL A 60 -15.44 36.93 15.84
N VAL A 61 -14.44 37.26 15.05
CA VAL A 61 -14.47 36.96 13.63
C VAL A 61 -14.16 35.48 13.50
N GLU A 62 -15.21 34.68 13.34
CA GLU A 62 -15.06 33.28 12.92
C GLU A 62 -14.39 33.29 11.55
N LYS A 63 -13.13 32.91 11.51
CA LYS A 63 -12.47 32.56 10.28
C LYS A 63 -12.76 31.07 10.06
N GLU A 64 -13.78 30.77 9.27
CA GLU A 64 -13.91 29.43 8.71
C GLU A 64 -12.62 29.13 7.92
N VAL A 65 -11.75 28.32 8.47
CA VAL A 65 -10.68 27.71 7.71
C VAL A 65 -11.35 26.57 6.95
N ILE A 66 -11.75 26.83 5.72
CA ILE A 66 -12.19 25.79 4.80
C ILE A 66 -10.90 25.04 4.44
N VAL A 67 -10.69 23.88 5.07
CA VAL A 67 -9.66 22.94 4.63
C VAL A 67 -10.15 22.37 3.31
N ASP A 68 -9.54 22.77 2.20
CA ASP A 68 -9.81 22.15 0.90
C ASP A 68 -9.06 20.82 0.87
N PRO A 69 -9.76 19.69 0.90
CA PRO A 69 -9.12 18.38 0.93
C PRO A 69 -8.33 18.07 -0.37
N THR A 70 -8.49 18.88 -1.42
CA THR A 70 -7.73 18.76 -2.66
C THR A 70 -6.43 19.58 -2.63
N GLU A 71 -6.16 20.28 -1.54
CA GLU A 71 -4.98 21.11 -1.34
C GLU A 71 -4.07 20.52 -0.26
N CYS A 72 -2.78 20.81 -0.37
CA CYS A 72 -1.82 20.53 0.69
C CYS A 72 -1.99 21.58 1.80
N ASN A 73 -2.25 21.12 3.03
CA ASN A 73 -2.59 21.99 4.17
C ASN A 73 -1.35 22.39 5.00
N LEU A 74 -0.22 22.57 4.35
CA LEU A 74 1.03 22.96 5.01
C LEU A 74 1.22 24.47 4.99
N ASP A 75 1.84 24.98 6.06
CA ASP A 75 2.34 26.35 6.07
C ASP A 75 3.52 26.50 5.10
N ALA A 76 3.56 27.60 4.34
CA ALA A 76 4.66 27.88 3.44
C ALA A 76 6.00 28.03 4.22
N PRO A 77 7.06 27.28 3.86
CA PRO A 77 8.37 27.48 4.47
C PRO A 77 8.93 28.88 4.12
N ALA A 78 9.83 29.37 4.97
CA ALA A 78 10.41 30.71 4.81
C ALA A 78 11.33 30.82 3.57
N GLU A 79 11.93 29.72 3.15
CA GLU A 79 12.83 29.60 2.01
C GLU A 79 12.29 28.57 1.03
N GLU A 80 12.68 28.67 -0.24
CA GLU A 80 12.30 27.72 -1.27
C GLU A 80 12.89 26.32 -0.96
N VAL A 81 12.04 25.31 -0.97
CA VAL A 81 12.38 23.89 -0.74
C VAL A 81 12.04 23.09 -1.98
N GLU A 82 13.00 22.34 -2.48
CA GLU A 82 12.84 21.38 -3.56
C GLU A 82 12.94 19.98 -2.97
N LEU A 83 11.86 19.18 -3.09
CA LEU A 83 11.80 17.80 -2.62
C LEU A 83 11.81 16.86 -3.83
N ASN A 84 12.68 15.88 -3.79
CA ASN A 84 12.85 14.90 -4.87
C ASN A 84 12.41 13.51 -4.41
N MET A 85 11.41 12.96 -5.09
CA MET A 85 10.91 11.60 -4.86
C MET A 85 11.39 10.66 -5.95
N ILE A 86 11.77 9.44 -5.58
CA ILE A 86 12.02 8.32 -6.49
C ILE A 86 11.18 7.11 -6.10
N GLY A 87 10.61 6.43 -7.11
CA GLY A 87 9.83 5.22 -6.93
C GLY A 87 9.61 4.45 -8.21
N TRP A 88 8.76 3.44 -8.16
CA TRP A 88 8.39 2.67 -9.36
C TRP A 88 6.91 2.84 -9.71
N SER A 89 6.65 2.80 -11.03
CA SER A 89 5.35 3.10 -11.62
C SER A 89 4.44 1.88 -11.65
N PHE A 90 3.27 2.03 -11.07
CA PHE A 90 2.05 1.27 -11.33
C PHE A 90 0.85 2.12 -10.86
N PRO A 91 -0.41 1.82 -11.22
CA PRO A 91 -1.49 2.79 -11.15
C PRO A 91 -1.63 3.55 -9.83
N ILE A 92 -1.59 2.86 -8.69
CA ILE A 92 -1.77 3.53 -7.40
C ILE A 92 -0.53 4.33 -6.96
N THR A 93 0.69 3.94 -7.34
CA THR A 93 1.90 4.73 -7.03
C THR A 93 2.01 5.95 -7.93
N ASP A 94 1.55 5.85 -9.19
CA ASP A 94 1.41 7.01 -10.07
C ASP A 94 0.44 8.03 -9.47
N PHE A 95 -0.68 7.55 -8.94
CA PHE A 95 -1.65 8.40 -8.22
C PHE A 95 -1.01 9.08 -7.00
N TYR A 96 -0.33 8.33 -6.12
CA TYR A 96 0.31 8.94 -4.94
C TYR A 96 1.45 9.90 -5.29
N ALA A 97 2.14 9.71 -6.41
CA ALA A 97 3.13 10.66 -6.90
C ALA A 97 2.48 11.99 -7.29
N GLU A 98 1.27 11.97 -7.87
CA GLU A 98 0.49 13.19 -8.12
C GLU A 98 -0.02 13.81 -6.81
N GLU A 99 -0.42 13.00 -5.82
CA GLU A 99 -0.83 13.49 -4.51
C GLU A 99 0.31 14.16 -3.74
N LEU A 100 1.55 13.69 -3.85
CA LEU A 100 2.73 14.40 -3.33
C LEU A 100 2.86 15.79 -3.96
N ARG A 101 2.64 15.89 -5.27
CA ARG A 101 2.76 17.15 -6.02
C ARG A 101 1.64 18.14 -5.75
N LYS A 102 0.56 17.77 -5.06
CA LYS A 102 -0.43 18.75 -4.64
C LYS A 102 0.19 19.83 -3.74
N CYS A 103 1.29 19.51 -3.05
CA CYS A 103 2.04 20.48 -2.23
C CYS A 103 2.82 21.52 -3.03
N ASP A 104 2.96 21.41 -4.36
CA ASP A 104 3.48 22.45 -5.24
C ASP A 104 2.62 23.73 -5.23
N LYS A 105 1.37 23.64 -4.74
CA LYS A 105 0.48 24.80 -4.58
C LYS A 105 0.81 25.64 -3.36
N VAL A 106 1.59 25.10 -2.42
CA VAL A 106 2.07 25.83 -1.25
C VAL A 106 3.29 26.68 -1.67
N GLU A 107 3.28 27.95 -1.33
CA GLU A 107 4.40 28.87 -1.67
C GLU A 107 5.71 28.30 -1.10
N ASN A 108 6.77 28.33 -1.90
CA ASN A 108 8.11 27.84 -1.56
C ASN A 108 8.24 26.30 -1.41
N ILE A 109 7.27 25.49 -1.82
CA ILE A 109 7.42 24.04 -1.91
C ILE A 109 7.37 23.62 -3.38
N ASN A 110 8.34 22.82 -3.82
CA ASN A 110 8.35 22.16 -5.13
C ASN A 110 8.62 20.67 -4.91
N VAL A 111 7.76 19.78 -5.43
CA VAL A 111 7.90 18.32 -5.33
C VAL A 111 8.14 17.73 -6.72
N ASN A 112 9.30 17.17 -6.93
CA ASN A 112 9.65 16.44 -8.16
C ASN A 112 9.47 14.93 -7.92
N THR A 113 8.71 14.28 -8.79
CA THR A 113 8.48 12.84 -8.73
C THR A 113 9.12 12.15 -9.92
N ASN A 114 9.91 11.10 -9.64
CA ASN A 114 10.60 10.28 -10.63
C ASN A 114 10.15 8.83 -10.49
N LEU A 115 9.31 8.37 -11.40
CA LEU A 115 8.79 7.00 -11.42
C LEU A 115 9.42 6.22 -12.57
N LEU A 116 9.98 5.06 -12.25
CA LEU A 116 10.73 4.19 -13.15
C LEU A 116 10.13 2.78 -13.16
N ALA A 117 10.71 1.89 -13.97
CA ALA A 117 10.49 0.46 -13.76
C ALA A 117 11.07 0.03 -12.39
N SER A 118 10.42 -0.94 -11.73
CA SER A 118 10.76 -1.33 -10.35
C SER A 118 12.25 -1.65 -10.15
N ALA A 119 12.84 -2.44 -11.03
CA ALA A 119 14.27 -2.79 -10.95
C ALA A 119 15.19 -1.57 -11.09
N ASP A 120 14.86 -0.66 -12.02
CA ASP A 120 15.65 0.54 -12.28
C ASP A 120 15.59 1.51 -11.11
N ALA A 121 14.40 1.69 -10.50
CA ALA A 121 14.23 2.55 -9.32
C ALA A 121 15.05 2.03 -8.13
N GLN A 122 14.95 0.74 -7.85
CA GLN A 122 15.70 0.10 -6.75
C GLN A 122 17.21 0.23 -6.95
N GLU A 123 17.70 -0.01 -8.18
CA GLU A 123 19.12 0.12 -8.50
C GLU A 123 19.59 1.58 -8.37
N GLN A 124 18.81 2.54 -8.83
CA GLN A 124 19.16 3.97 -8.66
C GLN A 124 19.22 4.38 -7.19
N VAL A 125 18.29 3.90 -6.35
CA VAL A 125 18.32 4.14 -4.90
C VAL A 125 19.60 3.55 -4.30
N ARG A 126 19.94 2.28 -4.60
CA ARG A 126 21.17 1.65 -4.12
C ARG A 126 22.41 2.43 -4.52
N LEU A 127 22.53 2.79 -5.79
CA LEU A 127 23.67 3.57 -6.31
C LEU A 127 23.81 4.92 -5.63
N ALA A 128 22.70 5.66 -5.47
CA ALA A 128 22.70 6.99 -4.89
C ALA A 128 23.06 6.95 -3.40
N LEU A 129 22.45 6.06 -2.62
CA LEU A 129 22.60 6.04 -1.17
C LEU A 129 23.89 5.32 -0.72
N SER A 130 24.35 4.29 -1.44
CA SER A 130 25.63 3.63 -1.16
C SER A 130 26.85 4.49 -1.50
N ALA A 131 26.72 5.48 -2.38
CA ALA A 131 27.82 6.38 -2.72
C ALA A 131 28.23 7.29 -1.55
N GLY A 132 27.36 7.47 -0.57
CA GLY A 132 27.56 8.39 0.56
C GLY A 132 27.44 9.86 0.15
N GLY A 133 27.55 10.77 1.13
CA GLY A 133 27.30 12.20 0.93
C GLY A 133 25.81 12.54 1.03
N ASP A 134 25.42 13.72 0.54
CA ASP A 134 24.03 14.18 0.59
C ASP A 134 23.15 13.36 -0.36
N SER A 135 21.97 12.98 0.09
CA SER A 135 21.02 12.25 -0.75
C SER A 135 20.47 13.13 -1.86
N PRO A 136 20.42 12.67 -3.12
CA PRO A 136 19.70 13.36 -4.18
C PRO A 136 18.18 13.24 -4.07
N TYR A 137 17.69 12.40 -3.15
CA TYR A 137 16.27 12.14 -2.91
C TYR A 137 15.89 12.46 -1.48
N ASP A 138 14.67 12.93 -1.29
CA ASP A 138 14.07 13.25 0.01
C ASP A 138 13.00 12.22 0.38
N ILE A 139 12.31 11.67 -0.63
CA ILE A 139 11.28 10.65 -0.49
C ILE A 139 11.66 9.46 -1.37
N VAL A 140 11.71 8.29 -0.77
CA VAL A 140 12.01 7.04 -1.46
C VAL A 140 10.85 6.08 -1.29
N HIS A 141 10.30 5.61 -2.41
CA HIS A 141 9.35 4.52 -2.40
C HIS A 141 10.08 3.20 -2.13
N GLY A 142 9.62 2.48 -1.13
CA GLY A 142 10.10 1.16 -0.74
C GLY A 142 8.97 0.18 -0.55
N ALA A 143 9.31 -1.10 -0.40
CA ALA A 143 8.39 -2.17 -0.05
C ALA A 143 9.04 -3.13 0.95
N ASN A 144 8.28 -4.09 1.46
CA ASN A 144 8.78 -5.05 2.47
C ASN A 144 10.15 -5.64 2.12
N ALA A 145 10.36 -5.97 0.84
CA ALA A 145 11.62 -6.58 0.39
C ALA A 145 12.85 -5.66 0.48
N GLN A 146 12.66 -4.35 0.58
CA GLN A 146 13.75 -3.37 0.64
C GLN A 146 13.99 -2.81 2.03
N VAL A 147 12.99 -2.83 2.92
CA VAL A 147 13.09 -2.12 4.21
C VAL A 147 14.24 -2.64 5.06
N GLY A 148 14.41 -3.95 5.14
CA GLY A 148 15.50 -4.56 5.93
C GLY A 148 16.88 -4.19 5.40
N GLU A 149 17.09 -4.35 4.10
CA GLU A 149 18.34 -3.98 3.43
C GLU A 149 18.69 -2.51 3.63
N TRP A 150 17.75 -1.61 3.30
CA TRP A 150 18.01 -0.17 3.30
C TRP A 150 18.12 0.42 4.72
N ALA A 151 17.31 -0.07 5.66
CA ALA A 151 17.41 0.31 7.05
C ALA A 151 18.71 -0.21 7.68
N GLY A 152 19.06 -1.47 7.42
CA GLY A 152 20.29 -2.09 7.93
C GLY A 152 21.56 -1.47 7.38
N ALA A 153 21.54 -1.04 6.13
CA ALA A 153 22.64 -0.26 5.54
C ALA A 153 22.75 1.17 6.10
N GLY A 154 21.77 1.60 6.94
CA GLY A 154 21.73 2.95 7.50
C GLY A 154 21.38 4.03 6.47
N TRP A 155 20.75 3.65 5.37
CA TRP A 155 20.39 4.59 4.31
C TRP A 155 19.10 5.36 4.61
N MET A 156 18.22 4.78 5.43
CA MET A 156 16.94 5.38 5.81
C MET A 156 16.95 5.82 7.27
N MET A 157 16.27 6.92 7.58
CA MET A 157 16.14 7.39 8.94
C MET A 157 14.97 6.72 9.67
N PRO A 158 15.07 6.47 10.99
CA PRO A 158 13.93 6.10 11.80
C PRO A 158 12.91 7.25 11.89
N LEU A 159 11.63 6.93 11.76
CA LEU A 159 10.52 7.90 11.76
C LEU A 159 9.73 7.90 13.08
N ASN A 160 10.13 7.14 14.11
CA ASN A 160 9.37 7.01 15.36
C ASN A 160 8.95 8.36 15.96
N ASP A 161 9.89 9.31 16.09
CA ASP A 161 9.61 10.63 16.68
C ASP A 161 8.61 11.44 15.84
N LEU A 162 8.63 11.30 14.51
CA LEU A 162 7.69 11.96 13.60
C LEU A 162 6.32 11.28 13.64
N VAL A 163 6.29 9.96 13.64
CA VAL A 163 5.06 9.17 13.78
C VAL A 163 4.37 9.51 15.12
N ASP A 164 5.11 9.50 16.23
CA ASP A 164 4.57 9.84 17.56
C ASP A 164 4.07 11.30 17.59
N LYS A 165 4.83 12.24 17.00
CA LYS A 165 4.48 13.65 16.98
C LYS A 165 3.16 13.92 16.25
N TYR A 166 2.93 13.22 15.15
CA TYR A 166 1.82 13.46 14.23
C TYR A 166 0.72 12.39 14.30
N TRP A 167 0.77 11.50 15.31
CA TRP A 167 -0.14 10.37 15.43
C TRP A 167 -1.62 10.76 15.40
N ASP A 168 -1.98 11.77 16.20
CA ASP A 168 -3.37 12.24 16.31
C ASP A 168 -3.74 13.17 15.15
N GLU A 169 -2.79 14.02 14.68
CA GLU A 169 -3.04 15.01 13.61
C GLU A 169 -3.41 14.31 12.29
N TYR A 170 -2.70 13.25 11.93
CA TYR A 170 -2.97 12.50 10.71
C TYR A 170 -3.74 11.20 10.95
N ASN A 171 -4.32 11.01 12.13
CA ASN A 171 -5.09 9.80 12.48
C ASN A 171 -4.36 8.50 12.08
N LEU A 172 -3.09 8.37 12.49
CA LEU A 172 -2.24 7.24 12.09
C LEU A 172 -2.71 5.91 12.69
N GLY A 173 -3.56 5.93 13.72
CA GLY A 173 -4.24 4.75 14.27
C GLY A 173 -5.24 4.09 13.32
N ASP A 174 -5.61 4.75 12.22
CA ASP A 174 -6.45 4.20 11.16
C ASP A 174 -5.67 3.25 10.21
N ILE A 175 -4.33 3.28 10.26
CA ILE A 175 -3.47 2.34 9.55
C ILE A 175 -3.27 1.09 10.41
N PRO A 176 -3.55 -0.14 9.90
CA PRO A 176 -3.47 -1.37 10.68
C PRO A 176 -2.08 -1.62 11.28
N GLU A 177 -2.04 -2.22 12.48
CA GLU A 177 -0.80 -2.61 13.15
C GLU A 177 0.13 -3.46 12.23
N LYS A 178 -0.45 -4.37 11.45
CA LYS A 178 0.31 -5.20 10.49
C LYS A 178 1.01 -4.39 9.40
N ALA A 179 0.43 -3.27 8.96
CA ALA A 179 1.08 -2.40 7.99
C ALA A 179 2.28 -1.66 8.62
N TRP A 180 2.15 -1.19 9.85
CA TRP A 180 3.27 -0.64 10.63
C TRP A 180 4.34 -1.69 10.94
N GLU A 181 3.93 -2.92 11.27
CA GLU A 181 4.85 -4.04 11.46
C GLU A 181 5.71 -4.28 10.20
N GLY A 182 5.11 -4.17 9.00
CA GLY A 182 5.79 -4.32 7.72
C GLY A 182 6.94 -3.34 7.47
N VAL A 183 6.93 -2.17 8.11
CA VAL A 183 7.94 -1.11 7.98
C VAL A 183 8.81 -0.93 9.23
N THR A 184 8.68 -1.83 10.21
CA THR A 184 9.40 -1.76 11.49
C THR A 184 10.49 -2.79 11.55
N ILE A 185 11.74 -2.36 11.77
CA ILE A 185 12.93 -3.19 11.99
C ILE A 185 13.50 -2.85 13.38
N ASP A 186 13.66 -3.84 14.24
CA ASP A 186 14.23 -3.69 15.60
C ASP A 186 13.55 -2.57 16.42
N GLY A 187 12.24 -2.41 16.27
CA GLY A 187 11.44 -1.39 16.96
C GLY A 187 11.50 0.01 16.35
N ASN A 188 12.24 0.21 15.27
CA ASN A 188 12.30 1.46 14.52
C ASN A 188 11.41 1.41 13.30
N ILE A 189 10.57 2.42 13.12
CA ILE A 189 9.69 2.61 11.97
C ILE A 189 10.50 3.32 10.88
N TYR A 190 10.57 2.75 9.67
CA TYR A 190 11.37 3.30 8.56
C TYR A 190 10.53 3.83 7.38
N GLY A 191 9.22 3.72 7.43
CA GLY A 191 8.36 4.22 6.36
C GLY A 191 6.94 4.49 6.80
N VAL A 192 6.21 5.24 5.98
CA VAL A 192 4.78 5.45 6.10
C VAL A 192 4.07 4.51 5.13
N PRO A 193 3.27 3.53 5.60
CA PRO A 193 2.54 2.62 4.73
C PRO A 193 1.51 3.36 3.88
N ILE A 194 1.56 3.18 2.56
CA ILE A 194 0.66 3.86 1.60
C ILE A 194 -0.19 2.88 0.78
N VAL A 195 0.35 1.69 0.48
CA VAL A 195 -0.33 0.66 -0.31
C VAL A 195 -0.27 -0.67 0.41
N GLY A 196 -1.42 -1.36 0.51
CA GLY A 196 -1.49 -2.77 0.81
C GLY A 196 -1.47 -3.59 -0.48
N ASN A 197 -0.97 -4.82 -0.44
CA ASN A 197 -0.97 -5.71 -1.59
C ASN A 197 -0.92 -7.18 -1.16
N THR A 198 -1.32 -8.05 -2.06
CA THR A 198 -1.15 -9.50 -1.95
C THR A 198 -1.35 -10.14 -3.32
N LEU A 199 -0.94 -11.39 -3.48
CA LEU A 199 -1.39 -12.21 -4.60
C LEU A 199 -2.77 -12.79 -4.30
N HIS A 200 -3.66 -12.81 -5.27
CA HIS A 200 -4.94 -13.49 -5.18
C HIS A 200 -5.42 -13.96 -6.55
N LEU A 201 -6.42 -14.83 -6.57
CA LEU A 201 -6.99 -15.36 -7.79
C LEU A 201 -7.86 -14.30 -8.50
N ILE A 202 -7.60 -14.10 -9.79
CA ILE A 202 -8.45 -13.37 -10.73
C ILE A 202 -8.85 -14.36 -11.82
N TYR A 203 -10.15 -14.49 -12.09
CA TYR A 203 -10.64 -15.51 -13.03
C TYR A 203 -11.85 -15.06 -13.82
N ARG A 204 -12.13 -15.74 -14.92
CA ARG A 204 -13.25 -15.55 -15.83
C ARG A 204 -14.40 -16.43 -15.39
N GLN A 205 -15.38 -15.88 -14.65
CA GLN A 205 -16.56 -16.60 -14.18
C GLN A 205 -17.32 -17.28 -15.32
N ASP A 206 -17.47 -16.60 -16.45
CA ASP A 206 -18.17 -17.13 -17.63
C ASP A 206 -17.47 -18.35 -18.23
N VAL A 207 -16.15 -18.40 -18.21
CA VAL A 207 -15.36 -19.57 -18.66
C VAL A 207 -15.51 -20.73 -17.66
N TYR A 208 -15.40 -20.45 -16.37
CA TYR A 208 -15.58 -21.45 -15.33
C TYR A 208 -16.99 -22.06 -15.38
N ASP A 209 -18.02 -21.24 -15.58
CA ASP A 209 -19.41 -21.71 -15.77
C ASP A 209 -19.57 -22.56 -17.04
N GLU A 210 -18.94 -22.19 -18.16
CA GLU A 210 -18.98 -22.90 -19.43
C GLU A 210 -18.38 -24.30 -19.33
N TYR A 211 -17.22 -24.41 -18.66
CA TYR A 211 -16.53 -25.68 -18.46
C TYR A 211 -17.04 -26.48 -17.27
N GLY A 212 -17.94 -25.90 -16.45
CA GLY A 212 -18.52 -26.53 -15.26
C GLY A 212 -17.51 -26.70 -14.14
N LEU A 213 -16.60 -25.75 -13.99
CA LEU A 213 -15.56 -25.71 -12.97
C LEU A 213 -16.03 -24.95 -11.74
N ASP A 214 -15.63 -25.41 -10.56
CA ASP A 214 -15.73 -24.65 -9.33
C ASP A 214 -14.52 -23.71 -9.18
N VAL A 215 -14.61 -22.68 -8.33
CA VAL A 215 -13.46 -21.82 -8.02
C VAL A 215 -12.41 -22.64 -7.27
N PRO A 216 -11.15 -22.72 -7.75
CA PRO A 216 -10.13 -23.57 -7.15
C PRO A 216 -9.73 -23.07 -5.76
N GLU A 217 -9.74 -23.96 -4.79
CA GLU A 217 -9.28 -23.70 -3.42
C GLU A 217 -7.79 -24.03 -3.23
N THR A 218 -7.26 -24.93 -4.07
CA THR A 218 -5.88 -25.39 -4.04
C THR A 218 -5.22 -25.30 -5.40
N TYR A 219 -3.88 -25.34 -5.44
CA TYR A 219 -3.15 -25.47 -6.70
C TYR A 219 -3.32 -26.86 -7.36
N ASP A 220 -3.72 -27.87 -6.61
CA ASP A 220 -4.11 -29.16 -7.20
C ASP A 220 -5.41 -29.01 -8.01
N ASP A 221 -6.40 -28.26 -7.48
CA ASP A 221 -7.63 -27.93 -8.22
C ASP A 221 -7.29 -27.10 -9.49
N VAL A 222 -6.37 -26.12 -9.37
CA VAL A 222 -5.90 -25.34 -10.54
C VAL A 222 -5.32 -26.24 -11.63
N ILE A 223 -4.50 -27.24 -11.26
CA ILE A 223 -3.93 -28.21 -12.21
C ILE A 223 -5.02 -29.05 -12.86
N GLU A 224 -6.02 -29.49 -12.09
CA GLU A 224 -7.17 -30.23 -12.62
C GLU A 224 -7.98 -29.39 -13.61
N ASP A 225 -8.26 -28.12 -13.27
CA ASP A 225 -8.97 -27.15 -14.13
C ASP A 225 -8.20 -26.88 -15.43
N CYS A 226 -6.87 -26.74 -15.36
CA CYS A 226 -6.01 -26.61 -16.53
C CYS A 226 -6.10 -27.84 -17.45
N GLY A 227 -6.23 -29.04 -16.87
CA GLY A 227 -6.45 -30.27 -17.64
C GLY A 227 -7.81 -30.30 -18.35
N VAL A 228 -8.84 -29.68 -17.79
CA VAL A 228 -10.18 -29.58 -18.39
C VAL A 228 -10.22 -28.54 -19.50
N ILE A 229 -9.67 -27.36 -19.29
CA ILE A 229 -9.62 -26.27 -20.27
C ILE A 229 -8.68 -26.63 -21.42
N GLY A 230 -7.51 -27.19 -21.12
CA GLY A 230 -6.51 -27.69 -22.04
C GLY A 230 -5.52 -26.61 -22.53
N LEU A 231 -4.23 -26.95 -22.52
CA LEU A 231 -3.15 -26.08 -23.04
C LEU A 231 -3.26 -25.80 -24.55
N ASP A 232 -3.83 -26.73 -25.31
CA ASP A 232 -4.02 -26.57 -26.78
C ASP A 232 -5.36 -25.89 -27.13
N ASN A 233 -6.04 -25.28 -26.16
CA ASN A 233 -7.31 -24.59 -26.37
C ASN A 233 -7.10 -23.35 -27.28
N PRO A 234 -7.80 -23.28 -28.43
CA PRO A 234 -7.54 -22.20 -29.40
C PRO A 234 -8.09 -20.83 -28.97
N ASP A 235 -8.91 -20.78 -27.91
CA ASP A 235 -9.55 -19.57 -27.44
C ASP A 235 -8.72 -18.85 -26.36
N PHE A 236 -7.71 -19.53 -25.80
CA PHE A 236 -6.87 -19.01 -24.72
C PHE A 236 -5.38 -19.22 -25.00
N ASP A 237 -4.54 -18.30 -24.52
CA ASP A 237 -3.09 -18.49 -24.58
C ASP A 237 -2.64 -19.56 -23.58
N MET A 238 -3.20 -19.52 -22.37
CA MET A 238 -2.94 -20.44 -21.27
C MET A 238 -4.19 -20.58 -20.40
N PRO A 239 -4.50 -21.77 -19.85
CA PRO A 239 -5.63 -21.95 -18.92
C PRO A 239 -5.52 -21.13 -17.63
N PHE A 240 -4.31 -21.05 -17.10
CA PHE A 240 -4.01 -20.32 -15.87
C PHE A 240 -2.54 -19.88 -15.87
N THR A 241 -2.21 -18.79 -15.17
CA THR A 241 -0.84 -18.29 -15.04
C THR A 241 -0.46 -17.89 -13.62
N ILE A 242 0.82 -18.10 -13.30
CA ILE A 242 1.57 -17.44 -12.23
C ILE A 242 2.74 -16.69 -12.85
N ASN A 243 3.38 -15.77 -12.12
CA ASN A 243 4.48 -14.98 -12.70
C ASN A 243 5.83 -15.68 -12.50
N LEU A 244 6.31 -16.35 -13.54
CA LEU A 244 7.62 -17.00 -13.57
C LEU A 244 8.61 -16.32 -14.52
N SER A 245 8.43 -15.03 -14.80
CA SER A 245 9.42 -14.28 -15.57
C SER A 245 10.75 -14.18 -14.80
N ALA A 246 11.85 -14.06 -15.54
CA ALA A 246 13.19 -14.03 -14.94
C ALA A 246 13.37 -12.87 -13.92
N GLY A 247 14.18 -13.11 -12.92
CA GLY A 247 14.48 -12.15 -11.85
C GLY A 247 13.59 -12.32 -10.64
N TRP A 248 13.07 -11.20 -10.12
CA TRP A 248 12.33 -11.17 -8.86
C TRP A 248 11.05 -12.01 -8.81
N ALA A 249 10.45 -12.31 -9.96
CA ALA A 249 9.16 -12.97 -10.00
C ALA A 249 9.23 -14.42 -9.50
N TRP A 250 10.21 -15.18 -9.97
CA TRP A 250 10.44 -16.54 -9.47
C TRP A 250 10.64 -16.61 -7.97
N GLU A 251 11.38 -15.67 -7.42
CA GLU A 251 11.66 -15.59 -5.98
C GLU A 251 10.37 -15.33 -5.19
N ILE A 252 9.53 -14.38 -5.65
CA ILE A 252 8.26 -14.08 -4.99
C ILE A 252 7.32 -15.28 -5.03
N GLU A 253 7.13 -15.93 -6.17
CA GLU A 253 6.28 -17.12 -6.25
C GLU A 253 6.83 -18.25 -5.39
N PHE A 254 8.15 -18.48 -5.43
CA PHE A 254 8.81 -19.46 -4.58
C PHE A 254 8.58 -19.19 -3.09
N PHE A 255 8.68 -17.93 -2.65
CA PHE A 255 8.41 -17.56 -1.25
C PHE A 255 7.01 -17.98 -0.79
N GLN A 256 5.98 -17.73 -1.62
CA GLN A 256 4.61 -18.09 -1.28
C GLN A 256 4.50 -19.62 -1.03
N PHE A 257 5.10 -20.41 -1.92
CA PHE A 257 5.03 -21.87 -1.84
C PHE A 257 5.90 -22.43 -0.72
N LEU A 258 7.13 -21.91 -0.55
CA LEU A 258 8.03 -22.28 0.53
C LEU A 258 7.36 -22.10 1.91
N ARG A 259 6.78 -20.91 2.13
CA ARG A 259 6.10 -20.59 3.39
C ARG A 259 4.83 -21.44 3.60
N ALA A 260 4.11 -21.77 2.53
CA ALA A 260 2.96 -22.63 2.60
C ALA A 260 3.32 -24.08 2.99
N TYR A 261 4.51 -24.56 2.61
CA TYR A 261 5.05 -25.84 3.08
C TYR A 261 5.68 -25.76 4.49
N GLY A 262 5.75 -24.56 5.10
CA GLY A 262 6.30 -24.36 6.44
C GLY A 262 7.81 -24.11 6.46
N GLY A 263 8.44 -23.90 5.30
CA GLY A 263 9.83 -23.51 5.16
C GLY A 263 10.07 -22.02 5.39
N ASP A 264 11.34 -21.62 5.45
CA ASP A 264 11.79 -20.24 5.58
C ASP A 264 13.01 -19.99 4.70
N TYR A 265 13.36 -18.71 4.50
CA TYR A 265 14.58 -18.38 3.78
C TYR A 265 15.84 -18.68 4.58
N LEU A 266 15.86 -18.23 5.82
CA LEU A 266 17.02 -18.25 6.69
C LEU A 266 16.66 -18.77 8.09
N ASP A 267 17.61 -19.32 8.80
CA ASP A 267 17.50 -19.59 10.22
C ASP A 267 17.89 -18.38 11.07
N GLU A 268 17.82 -18.52 12.41
CA GLU A 268 18.17 -17.48 13.38
C GLU A 268 19.65 -17.01 13.31
N ASN A 269 20.52 -17.74 12.61
CA ASN A 269 21.93 -17.42 12.39
C ASN A 269 22.20 -16.93 10.97
N ASN A 270 21.19 -16.56 10.22
CA ASN A 270 21.25 -16.18 8.80
C ASN A 270 21.77 -17.30 7.90
N MET A 271 21.69 -18.58 8.33
CA MET A 271 22.03 -19.69 7.45
C MET A 271 20.85 -20.05 6.54
N PRO A 272 21.09 -20.33 5.26
CA PRO A 272 20.00 -20.62 4.33
C PRO A 272 19.31 -21.94 4.69
N THR A 273 17.98 -21.94 4.68
CA THR A 273 17.13 -23.13 4.88
C THR A 273 16.23 -23.39 3.67
N PHE A 274 16.16 -22.46 2.74
CA PHE A 274 15.31 -22.55 1.56
C PHE A 274 15.68 -23.70 0.60
N GLN A 275 16.86 -24.32 0.72
CA GLN A 275 17.29 -25.49 -0.05
C GLN A 275 16.89 -26.82 0.59
N GLU A 276 16.23 -26.80 1.75
CA GLU A 276 15.74 -28.00 2.45
C GLU A 276 14.52 -28.62 1.74
N GLU A 277 13.97 -29.69 2.31
CA GLU A 277 12.88 -30.47 1.71
C GLU A 277 11.67 -29.60 1.30
N GLU A 278 11.30 -28.63 2.13
CA GLU A 278 10.17 -27.71 1.89
C GLU A 278 10.43 -26.83 0.66
N GLY A 279 11.67 -26.34 0.48
CA GLY A 279 12.05 -25.55 -0.69
C GLY A 279 12.02 -26.37 -1.98
N VAL A 280 12.56 -27.61 -1.93
CA VAL A 280 12.50 -28.50 -3.10
C VAL A 280 11.04 -28.77 -3.51
N LYS A 281 10.16 -29.10 -2.55
CA LYS A 281 8.72 -29.28 -2.80
C LYS A 281 8.07 -28.01 -3.39
N ALA A 282 8.47 -26.82 -2.91
CA ALA A 282 7.95 -25.56 -3.40
C ALA A 282 8.28 -25.36 -4.87
N VAL A 283 9.53 -25.59 -5.29
CA VAL A 283 9.93 -25.47 -6.69
C VAL A 283 9.29 -26.55 -7.56
N GLU A 284 9.23 -27.80 -7.07
CA GLU A 284 8.55 -28.89 -7.79
C GLU A 284 7.08 -28.58 -8.06
N LYS A 285 6.34 -28.02 -7.06
CA LYS A 285 4.94 -27.63 -7.24
C LYS A 285 4.79 -26.46 -8.19
N LEU A 286 5.67 -25.45 -8.16
CA LEU A 286 5.68 -24.34 -9.13
C LEU A 286 5.85 -24.85 -10.57
N VAL A 287 6.79 -25.77 -10.76
CA VAL A 287 7.03 -26.40 -12.07
C VAL A 287 5.82 -27.25 -12.49
N GLU A 288 5.21 -28.00 -11.58
CA GLU A 288 3.99 -28.78 -11.87
C GLU A 288 2.84 -27.88 -12.36
N VAL A 289 2.60 -26.74 -11.69
CA VAL A 289 1.61 -25.74 -12.11
C VAL A 289 1.95 -25.18 -13.49
N ALA A 290 3.21 -24.78 -13.69
CA ALA A 290 3.65 -24.23 -14.96
C ALA A 290 3.53 -25.21 -16.12
N ASP A 291 3.96 -26.46 -15.93
CA ASP A 291 3.87 -27.50 -16.95
C ASP A 291 2.42 -27.86 -17.30
N ALA A 292 1.53 -27.89 -16.29
CA ALA A 292 0.11 -28.21 -16.49
C ALA A 292 -0.69 -27.08 -17.13
N CYS A 293 -0.37 -25.82 -16.80
CA CYS A 293 -1.20 -24.66 -17.09
C CYS A 293 -0.60 -23.67 -18.09
N MET A 294 0.72 -23.57 -18.17
CA MET A 294 1.40 -22.50 -18.91
C MET A 294 2.24 -23.01 -20.09
N GLY A 295 2.73 -24.24 -19.98
CA GLY A 295 3.68 -24.78 -20.95
C GLY A 295 5.00 -24.01 -20.99
N MET A 296 5.82 -24.26 -21.99
CA MET A 296 7.17 -23.65 -22.10
C MET A 296 7.16 -22.12 -22.25
N ASP A 297 6.16 -21.57 -22.90
CA ASP A 297 6.07 -20.12 -23.12
C ASP A 297 5.76 -19.36 -21.81
N GLY A 298 5.14 -20.03 -20.84
CA GLY A 298 4.80 -19.49 -19.54
C GLY A 298 6.00 -19.05 -18.69
N TYR A 299 7.15 -19.66 -18.87
CA TYR A 299 8.37 -19.29 -18.14
C TYR A 299 8.98 -17.93 -18.55
N SER A 300 8.43 -17.29 -19.55
CA SER A 300 8.76 -15.90 -19.93
C SER A 300 7.61 -14.93 -19.79
N PHE A 301 6.44 -15.43 -19.35
CA PHE A 301 5.20 -14.65 -19.24
C PHE A 301 5.20 -13.85 -17.94
N GLY A 302 5.32 -12.55 -18.06
CA GLY A 302 5.49 -11.67 -16.92
C GLY A 302 4.19 -10.99 -16.47
N LEU A 303 4.27 -10.21 -15.39
CA LEU A 303 3.12 -9.55 -14.79
C LEU A 303 2.31 -8.68 -15.76
N ASN A 304 2.99 -7.93 -16.64
CA ASN A 304 2.30 -7.09 -17.63
C ASN A 304 1.61 -7.94 -18.71
N ASP A 305 2.18 -9.09 -19.05
CA ASP A 305 1.59 -10.02 -20.02
C ASP A 305 0.32 -10.65 -19.43
N GLN A 306 0.37 -11.07 -18.13
CA GLN A 306 -0.79 -11.56 -17.39
C GLN A 306 -1.92 -10.53 -17.38
N GLU A 307 -1.60 -9.27 -17.03
CA GLU A 307 -2.57 -8.18 -16.98
C GLU A 307 -3.25 -7.96 -18.33
N VAL A 308 -2.46 -7.80 -19.39
CA VAL A 308 -3.01 -7.57 -20.74
C VAL A 308 -3.81 -8.77 -21.24
N ALA A 309 -3.29 -9.99 -21.07
CA ALA A 309 -3.98 -11.20 -21.53
C ALA A 309 -5.31 -11.42 -20.78
N MET A 310 -5.37 -11.09 -19.51
CA MET A 310 -6.60 -11.12 -18.72
C MET A 310 -7.61 -10.09 -19.22
N GLN A 311 -7.18 -8.84 -19.48
CA GLN A 311 -8.02 -7.74 -19.99
C GLN A 311 -8.63 -8.04 -21.36
N ILE A 312 -7.91 -8.72 -22.24
CA ILE A 312 -8.39 -9.04 -23.59
C ILE A 312 -9.02 -10.44 -23.70
N GLY A 313 -9.11 -11.18 -22.56
CA GLY A 313 -9.84 -12.44 -22.46
C GLY A 313 -9.06 -13.68 -22.89
N LEU A 314 -7.73 -13.62 -22.99
CA LEU A 314 -6.87 -14.74 -23.37
C LEU A 314 -6.45 -15.63 -22.18
N LEU A 315 -6.80 -15.25 -20.94
CA LEU A 315 -6.58 -16.04 -19.73
C LEU A 315 -7.90 -16.35 -19.03
N PRO A 316 -8.24 -17.63 -18.80
CA PRO A 316 -9.31 -18.05 -17.89
C PRO A 316 -9.06 -17.73 -16.42
N GLY A 317 -7.79 -17.79 -15.98
CA GLY A 317 -7.42 -17.48 -14.59
C GLY A 317 -5.97 -17.12 -14.43
N THR A 318 -5.67 -16.40 -13.35
CA THR A 318 -4.30 -16.03 -12.96
C THR A 318 -4.22 -15.76 -11.46
N ASN A 319 -3.10 -16.12 -10.83
CA ASN A 319 -2.76 -15.59 -9.51
C ASN A 319 -1.91 -14.34 -9.71
N MET A 320 -2.42 -13.17 -9.29
CA MET A 320 -1.81 -11.88 -9.60
C MET A 320 -1.99 -10.89 -8.44
N TRP A 321 -1.16 -9.85 -8.44
CA TRP A 321 -1.19 -8.80 -7.43
C TRP A 321 -2.52 -8.03 -7.40
N ALA A 322 -3.07 -7.82 -6.20
CA ALA A 322 -4.28 -7.02 -5.96
C ALA A 322 -4.17 -5.59 -6.53
N SER A 323 -2.97 -5.01 -6.55
CA SER A 323 -2.71 -3.71 -7.17
C SER A 323 -3.00 -3.65 -8.68
N ARG A 324 -3.15 -4.80 -9.34
CA ARG A 324 -3.53 -4.90 -10.76
C ARG A 324 -5.02 -5.18 -10.95
N ALA A 325 -5.69 -5.67 -9.91
CA ALA A 325 -7.10 -6.06 -9.98
C ALA A 325 -8.03 -4.88 -10.30
N ALA A 326 -7.69 -3.66 -9.87
CA ALA A 326 -8.44 -2.46 -10.23
C ALA A 326 -8.52 -2.26 -11.75
N ASN A 327 -7.45 -2.59 -12.49
CA ASN A 327 -7.42 -2.50 -13.95
C ASN A 327 -8.37 -3.49 -14.64
N MET A 328 -8.74 -4.58 -13.95
CA MET A 328 -9.71 -5.59 -14.42
C MET A 328 -11.15 -5.17 -14.18
N SER A 329 -11.37 -4.18 -13.31
CA SER A 329 -12.67 -3.61 -13.00
C SER A 329 -12.96 -2.30 -13.76
N ASP A 330 -12.01 -1.83 -14.57
CA ASP A 330 -12.11 -0.58 -15.31
C ASP A 330 -12.68 -0.80 -16.73
N PRO A 331 -13.89 -0.31 -17.02
CA PRO A 331 -14.51 -0.47 -18.34
C PRO A 331 -13.80 0.31 -19.47
N GLU A 332 -12.85 1.20 -19.14
CA GLU A 332 -12.00 1.85 -20.15
C GLU A 332 -10.83 0.95 -20.58
N ARG A 333 -10.52 -0.09 -19.80
CA ARG A 333 -9.42 -1.02 -20.02
C ARG A 333 -9.84 -2.39 -20.54
N THR A 334 -11.05 -2.84 -20.17
CA THR A 334 -11.56 -4.14 -20.58
C THR A 334 -13.07 -4.15 -20.75
N ASP A 335 -13.55 -4.85 -21.78
CA ASP A 335 -14.98 -5.13 -21.99
C ASP A 335 -15.47 -6.31 -21.12
N LEU A 336 -14.61 -6.93 -20.31
CA LEU A 336 -14.87 -8.15 -19.53
C LEU A 336 -15.19 -7.88 -18.06
N VAL A 337 -15.43 -6.62 -17.67
CA VAL A 337 -15.67 -6.21 -16.27
C VAL A 337 -16.77 -7.04 -15.59
N ASP A 338 -17.84 -7.37 -16.33
CA ASP A 338 -18.99 -8.10 -15.79
C ASP A 338 -18.75 -9.61 -15.59
N VAL A 339 -17.67 -10.15 -16.13
CA VAL A 339 -17.35 -11.59 -16.11
C VAL A 339 -16.01 -11.92 -15.44
N ILE A 340 -15.19 -10.92 -15.16
CA ILE A 340 -13.99 -11.10 -14.32
C ILE A 340 -14.43 -11.14 -12.85
N ALA A 341 -13.99 -12.15 -12.14
CA ALA A 341 -14.28 -12.38 -10.73
C ALA A 341 -12.98 -12.58 -9.93
N TYR A 342 -13.10 -12.49 -8.62
CA TYR A 342 -11.98 -12.50 -7.69
C TYR A 342 -12.23 -13.53 -6.60
N ALA A 343 -11.19 -14.28 -6.25
CA ALA A 343 -11.20 -15.22 -5.13
C ALA A 343 -9.87 -15.16 -4.37
N PRO A 344 -9.82 -15.63 -3.12
CA PRO A 344 -8.56 -15.72 -2.39
C PRO A 344 -7.54 -16.60 -3.13
N ALA A 345 -6.25 -16.34 -2.90
CA ALA A 345 -5.18 -17.15 -3.48
C ALA A 345 -5.39 -18.66 -3.17
N PRO A 346 -5.15 -19.55 -4.13
CA PRO A 346 -5.20 -20.98 -3.87
C PRO A 346 -4.20 -21.41 -2.79
N ARG A 347 -4.48 -22.50 -2.08
CA ARG A 347 -3.57 -23.10 -1.10
C ARG A 347 -2.61 -24.06 -1.81
N VAL A 348 -1.37 -24.11 -1.34
CA VAL A 348 -0.41 -25.12 -1.83
C VAL A 348 -0.66 -26.47 -1.16
N VAL A 349 -1.13 -26.44 0.08
CA VAL A 349 -1.50 -27.61 0.89
C VAL A 349 -2.93 -27.44 1.35
N GLU A 350 -3.77 -28.45 1.22
CA GLU A 350 -5.23 -28.42 1.43
C GLU A 350 -5.65 -27.71 2.74
N ASP A 351 -5.01 -28.06 3.86
CA ASP A 351 -5.27 -27.45 5.18
C ASP A 351 -4.23 -26.36 5.55
N GLY A 352 -3.39 -25.94 4.59
CA GLY A 352 -2.33 -24.95 4.79
C GLY A 352 -2.79 -23.51 4.65
N PRO A 353 -1.88 -22.54 4.80
CA PRO A 353 -2.16 -21.15 4.50
C PRO A 353 -2.37 -20.93 2.99
N ARG A 354 -3.05 -19.84 2.63
CA ARG A 354 -3.16 -19.41 1.25
C ARG A 354 -1.80 -18.90 0.74
N ALA A 355 -1.50 -19.16 -0.53
CA ALA A 355 -0.25 -18.74 -1.17
C ALA A 355 -0.28 -17.24 -1.52
N GLY A 356 -0.35 -16.40 -0.50
CA GLY A 356 -0.32 -14.96 -0.60
C GLY A 356 0.21 -14.33 0.68
N SER A 357 1.24 -13.49 0.54
CA SER A 357 1.81 -12.72 1.65
C SER A 357 1.12 -11.37 1.81
N ALA A 358 1.09 -10.85 3.04
CA ALA A 358 0.81 -9.45 3.28
C ALA A 358 2.02 -8.62 2.79
N TRP A 359 1.79 -7.81 1.78
CA TRP A 359 2.77 -6.93 1.18
C TRP A 359 2.37 -5.48 1.37
N ASN A 360 3.33 -4.61 1.67
CA ASN A 360 3.11 -3.18 1.76
C ASN A 360 4.15 -2.43 0.94
N ASP A 361 3.68 -1.35 0.31
CA ASP A 361 4.54 -0.30 -0.21
C ASP A 361 4.42 0.94 0.69
N PHE A 362 5.50 1.69 0.82
CA PHE A 362 5.60 2.80 1.75
C PHE A 362 6.57 3.87 1.27
N TYR A 363 6.45 5.08 1.81
CA TYR A 363 7.42 6.14 1.62
C TYR A 363 8.41 6.20 2.78
N MET A 364 9.68 6.28 2.45
CA MET A 364 10.83 6.37 3.37
C MET A 364 11.55 7.70 3.19
N ILE A 365 12.26 8.13 4.23
CA ILE A 365 13.09 9.33 4.20
C ILE A 365 14.57 8.92 4.32
N PRO A 366 15.44 9.28 3.36
CA PRO A 366 16.88 9.01 3.46
C PRO A 366 17.51 9.67 4.68
N ALA A 367 18.39 8.93 5.35
CA ALA A 367 19.09 9.41 6.56
C ALA A 367 20.00 10.63 6.30
N ASN A 368 20.43 10.81 5.06
CA ASN A 368 21.33 11.87 4.62
C ASN A 368 20.65 12.91 3.71
N THR A 369 19.31 13.05 3.80
CA THR A 369 18.62 14.20 3.19
C THR A 369 19.11 15.52 3.76
N THR A 370 19.13 16.57 2.95
CA THR A 370 19.51 17.92 3.39
C THR A 370 18.31 18.78 3.72
N ASN A 371 17.11 18.36 3.34
CA ASN A 371 15.86 19.04 3.66
C ASN A 371 15.36 18.67 5.05
N ASP A 372 14.44 19.46 5.60
CA ASP A 372 13.85 19.23 6.92
C ASP A 372 12.99 17.94 6.93
N PRO A 373 13.36 16.90 7.70
CA PRO A 373 12.58 15.68 7.76
C PRO A 373 11.14 15.88 8.25
N ASP A 374 10.89 16.88 9.07
CA ASP A 374 9.54 17.23 9.54
C ASP A 374 8.66 17.69 8.38
N LEU A 375 9.18 18.56 7.51
CA LEU A 375 8.47 18.98 6.31
C LEU A 375 8.25 17.81 5.34
N ILE A 376 9.28 16.99 5.11
CA ILE A 376 9.19 15.82 4.21
C ILE A 376 8.10 14.86 4.70
N PHE A 377 8.09 14.53 6.00
CA PHE A 377 7.10 13.64 6.61
C PHE A 377 5.68 14.18 6.41
N ARG A 378 5.46 15.47 6.66
CA ARG A 378 4.15 16.10 6.48
C ARG A 378 3.71 16.11 5.02
N VAL A 379 4.62 16.32 4.05
CA VAL A 379 4.31 16.19 2.61
C VAL A 379 3.89 14.76 2.27
N ILE A 380 4.55 13.75 2.84
CA ILE A 380 4.14 12.34 2.71
C ILE A 380 2.73 12.14 3.29
N MET A 381 2.45 12.70 4.46
CA MET A 381 1.15 12.55 5.12
C MET A 381 0.02 13.25 4.37
N GLU A 382 0.28 14.40 3.75
CA GLU A 382 -0.68 15.09 2.87
C GLU A 382 -1.01 14.25 1.62
N ALA A 383 -0.05 13.47 1.11
CA ALA A 383 -0.28 12.55 0.00
C ALA A 383 -1.00 11.25 0.43
N ALA A 384 -0.91 10.87 1.71
CA ALA A 384 -1.50 9.66 2.30
C ALA A 384 -2.61 9.98 3.31
N ASP A 385 -3.24 11.15 3.20
CA ASP A 385 -4.39 11.54 4.00
C ASP A 385 -5.63 10.67 3.71
N GLU A 386 -6.68 10.82 4.50
CA GLU A 386 -7.90 10.01 4.34
C GLU A 386 -8.54 10.22 2.95
N ARG A 387 -8.58 11.45 2.46
CA ARG A 387 -9.13 11.77 1.15
C ARG A 387 -8.31 11.13 0.02
N SER A 388 -6.99 11.30 0.05
CA SER A 388 -6.10 10.70 -0.96
C SER A 388 -6.23 9.17 -0.96
N GLN A 389 -6.27 8.54 0.21
CA GLN A 389 -6.45 7.09 0.29
C GLN A 389 -7.87 6.63 -0.11
N ARG A 390 -8.92 7.41 0.15
CA ARG A 390 -10.25 7.11 -0.35
C ARG A 390 -10.30 7.13 -1.88
N ASP A 391 -9.73 8.18 -2.49
CA ASP A 391 -9.69 8.30 -3.94
C ASP A 391 -8.74 7.25 -4.56
N GLY A 392 -7.65 6.92 -3.86
CA GLY A 392 -6.72 5.83 -4.21
C GLY A 392 -7.33 4.43 -4.10
N ALA A 393 -8.35 4.24 -3.25
CA ALA A 393 -9.01 2.95 -3.07
C ALA A 393 -9.70 2.44 -4.34
N GLU A 394 -10.14 3.34 -5.23
CA GLU A 394 -10.68 2.98 -6.55
C GLU A 394 -9.60 2.41 -7.49
N ILE A 395 -8.32 2.72 -7.21
CA ILE A 395 -7.17 2.40 -8.08
C ILE A 395 -6.39 1.20 -7.56
N GLY A 396 -6.37 0.98 -6.25
CA GLY A 396 -5.62 -0.10 -5.63
C GLY A 396 -5.94 -0.29 -4.15
N MET A 397 -5.24 -1.21 -3.51
CA MET A 397 -5.44 -1.52 -2.10
C MET A 397 -4.74 -0.48 -1.23
N VAL A 398 -5.52 0.30 -0.49
CA VAL A 398 -5.04 1.34 0.42
C VAL A 398 -4.77 0.79 1.83
N THR A 399 -4.11 1.58 2.68
CA THR A 399 -3.77 1.14 4.03
C THR A 399 -4.72 1.63 5.11
N ARG A 400 -5.47 2.73 4.90
CA ARG A 400 -6.43 3.22 5.91
C ARG A 400 -7.70 2.38 5.95
N LEU A 401 -8.08 1.95 7.14
CA LEU A 401 -9.26 1.10 7.38
C LEU A 401 -10.58 1.85 7.13
N SER A 402 -10.62 3.14 7.47
CA SER A 402 -11.82 3.99 7.33
C SER A 402 -12.29 4.14 5.89
N VAL A 403 -11.40 3.97 4.91
CA VAL A 403 -11.70 4.16 3.49
C VAL A 403 -11.61 2.85 2.67
N ALA A 404 -11.33 1.73 3.30
CA ALA A 404 -11.22 0.45 2.61
C ALA A 404 -12.52 0.04 1.87
N GLU A 405 -13.70 0.48 2.35
CA GLU A 405 -15.00 0.20 1.70
C GLU A 405 -15.19 0.86 0.32
N TYR A 406 -14.36 1.86 -0.02
CA TYR A 406 -14.40 2.53 -1.34
C TYR A 406 -13.63 1.78 -2.42
N GLY A 407 -12.95 0.69 -2.07
CA GLY A 407 -12.17 -0.09 -3.01
C GLY A 407 -12.99 -1.01 -3.91
N GLY A 408 -12.32 -1.60 -4.89
CA GLY A 408 -12.92 -2.45 -5.90
C GLY A 408 -13.37 -3.83 -5.39
N PRO A 409 -14.06 -4.61 -6.22
CA PRO A 409 -14.64 -5.91 -5.86
C PRO A 409 -13.60 -6.96 -5.47
N TYR A 410 -12.32 -6.75 -5.77
CA TYR A 410 -11.21 -7.63 -5.43
C TYR A 410 -10.80 -7.56 -3.94
N LEU A 411 -11.21 -6.51 -3.20
CA LEU A 411 -10.75 -6.30 -1.82
C LEU A 411 -11.14 -7.41 -0.85
N GLU A 412 -12.31 -8.03 -1.02
CA GLU A 412 -12.74 -9.15 -0.17
C GLU A 412 -11.78 -10.34 -0.35
N ALA A 413 -11.48 -10.70 -1.60
CA ALA A 413 -10.56 -11.78 -1.95
C ALA A 413 -9.13 -11.52 -1.46
N ALA A 414 -8.61 -10.31 -1.68
CA ALA A 414 -7.30 -9.89 -1.21
C ALA A 414 -7.23 -9.87 0.32
N GLY A 415 -8.25 -9.34 1.00
CA GLY A 415 -8.34 -9.30 2.47
C GLY A 415 -8.38 -10.71 3.07
N GLN A 416 -9.13 -11.64 2.48
CA GLN A 416 -9.16 -13.02 2.92
C GLN A 416 -7.80 -13.70 2.69
N THR A 417 -7.13 -13.45 1.56
CA THR A 417 -5.79 -13.96 1.32
C THR A 417 -4.80 -13.50 2.39
N ILE A 418 -4.81 -12.21 2.76
CA ILE A 418 -3.94 -11.67 3.82
C ILE A 418 -4.26 -12.31 5.19
N ALA A 419 -5.55 -12.50 5.49
CA ALA A 419 -5.99 -13.04 6.78
C ALA A 419 -5.64 -14.52 6.94
N GLU A 420 -5.73 -15.33 5.88
CA GLU A 420 -5.49 -16.77 5.85
C GLU A 420 -4.12 -17.16 5.23
N GLY A 421 -3.34 -16.16 4.80
CA GLY A 421 -2.10 -16.35 4.04
C GLY A 421 -0.88 -16.65 4.89
N ILE A 422 0.25 -16.66 4.22
CA ILE A 422 1.57 -17.04 4.77
C ILE A 422 2.21 -15.97 5.69
N GLY A 423 1.51 -14.87 5.96
CA GLY A 423 2.02 -13.78 6.80
C GLY A 423 2.69 -12.66 6.01
N ILE A 424 3.53 -11.89 6.69
CA ILE A 424 4.28 -10.77 6.10
C ILE A 424 5.47 -11.33 5.32
N TYR A 425 5.77 -10.72 4.17
CA TYR A 425 7.00 -11.02 3.43
C TYR A 425 8.23 -10.72 4.30
N ASP A 426 9.24 -11.57 4.19
CA ASP A 426 10.45 -11.48 5.00
C ASP A 426 11.20 -10.16 4.75
N LYS A 427 11.66 -9.56 5.84
CA LYS A 427 12.31 -8.24 5.87
C LYS A 427 13.68 -8.25 6.57
N ASP A 428 14.28 -9.43 6.74
CA ASP A 428 15.65 -9.52 7.23
C ASP A 428 16.63 -8.83 6.27
N GLN A 429 17.71 -8.25 6.81
CA GLN A 429 18.69 -7.52 6.01
C GLN A 429 19.36 -8.40 4.94
N ALA A 430 19.58 -9.67 5.25
CA ALA A 430 20.21 -10.62 4.34
C ALA A 430 19.28 -11.11 3.21
N VAL A 431 17.96 -10.86 3.31
CA VAL A 431 16.96 -11.28 2.31
C VAL A 431 17.24 -10.68 0.93
N GLY A 432 17.82 -9.49 0.85
CA GLY A 432 18.24 -8.91 -0.43
C GLY A 432 19.22 -9.81 -1.19
N ILE A 433 20.15 -10.50 -0.49
CA ILE A 433 21.09 -11.46 -1.09
C ILE A 433 20.32 -12.73 -1.50
N VAL A 434 19.45 -13.26 -0.62
CA VAL A 434 18.60 -14.44 -0.93
C VAL A 434 17.84 -14.21 -2.22
N ARG A 435 17.17 -13.07 -2.36
CA ARG A 435 16.39 -12.68 -3.55
C ARG A 435 17.23 -12.67 -4.82
N ALA A 436 18.42 -12.05 -4.73
CA ALA A 436 19.32 -11.98 -5.87
C ALA A 436 19.75 -13.39 -6.33
N ARG A 437 20.08 -14.27 -5.38
CA ARG A 437 20.55 -15.62 -5.69
C ARG A 437 19.41 -16.53 -6.18
N LEU A 438 18.24 -16.49 -5.54
CA LEU A 438 17.08 -17.24 -6.02
C LEU A 438 16.64 -16.76 -7.42
N GLY A 439 16.63 -15.44 -7.65
CA GLY A 439 16.31 -14.86 -8.96
C GLY A 439 17.31 -15.22 -10.08
N GLU A 440 18.55 -15.56 -9.73
CA GLU A 440 19.58 -16.03 -10.66
C GLU A 440 19.40 -17.52 -11.02
N PHE A 441 19.13 -18.37 -10.01
CA PHE A 441 19.19 -19.83 -10.20
C PHE A 441 17.81 -20.48 -10.47
N LEU A 442 16.71 -20.00 -9.87
CA LEU A 442 15.39 -20.62 -10.05
C LEU A 442 14.90 -20.61 -11.51
N PRO A 443 15.12 -19.56 -12.33
CA PRO A 443 14.73 -19.60 -13.74
C PRO A 443 15.38 -20.74 -14.55
N LEU A 444 16.56 -21.24 -14.12
CA LEU A 444 17.25 -22.35 -14.77
C LEU A 444 16.50 -23.70 -14.61
N VAL A 445 15.63 -23.78 -13.61
CA VAL A 445 14.73 -24.94 -13.47
C VAL A 445 13.66 -24.89 -14.57
N GLY A 446 13.05 -23.73 -14.81
CA GLY A 446 12.07 -23.54 -15.88
C GLY A 446 12.59 -23.84 -17.26
N THR A 447 13.88 -23.55 -17.53
CA THR A 447 14.54 -23.90 -18.80
C THR A 447 15.02 -25.35 -18.88
N GLY A 448 14.94 -26.10 -17.78
CA GLY A 448 15.43 -27.48 -17.68
C GLY A 448 16.97 -27.62 -17.61
N GLU A 449 17.68 -26.51 -17.36
CA GLU A 449 19.14 -26.50 -17.21
C GLU A 449 19.60 -27.03 -15.85
N MET A 450 18.72 -26.90 -14.81
CA MET A 450 18.96 -27.40 -13.46
C MET A 450 17.72 -28.13 -12.91
N THR A 451 17.94 -29.09 -12.03
CA THR A 451 16.86 -29.62 -11.18
C THR A 451 16.55 -28.64 -10.04
N PRO A 452 15.36 -28.71 -9.42
CA PRO A 452 15.03 -27.90 -8.23
C PRO A 452 16.11 -27.95 -7.14
N GLU A 453 16.59 -29.14 -6.80
CA GLU A 453 17.62 -29.36 -5.77
C GLU A 453 18.98 -28.72 -6.19
N GLU A 454 19.38 -28.85 -7.46
CA GLU A 454 20.61 -28.23 -7.96
C GLU A 454 20.54 -26.71 -7.93
N ALA A 455 19.44 -26.10 -8.33
CA ALA A 455 19.24 -24.65 -8.35
C ALA A 455 19.23 -24.06 -6.92
N LEU A 456 18.51 -24.70 -6.01
CA LEU A 456 18.44 -24.24 -4.62
C LEU A 456 19.78 -24.39 -3.90
N ASN A 457 20.52 -25.48 -4.10
CA ASN A 457 21.84 -25.62 -3.53
C ASN A 457 22.85 -24.62 -4.11
N ALA A 458 22.80 -24.35 -5.41
CA ALA A 458 23.67 -23.34 -6.03
C ALA A 458 23.34 -21.93 -5.49
N ALA A 459 22.06 -21.60 -5.31
CA ALA A 459 21.63 -20.35 -4.70
C ALA A 459 22.12 -20.24 -3.25
N ALA A 460 22.01 -21.31 -2.47
CA ALA A 460 22.47 -21.35 -1.08
C ALA A 460 24.00 -21.17 -0.96
N ASP A 461 24.77 -21.85 -1.81
CA ASP A 461 26.24 -21.71 -1.82
C ASP A 461 26.65 -20.28 -2.16
N ALA A 462 26.02 -19.67 -3.19
CA ALA A 462 26.28 -18.29 -3.60
C ALA A 462 25.83 -17.27 -2.53
N TYR A 463 24.72 -17.54 -1.84
CA TYR A 463 24.27 -16.75 -0.70
C TYR A 463 25.29 -16.77 0.43
N ILE A 464 25.77 -17.98 0.85
CA ILE A 464 26.75 -18.13 1.94
C ILE A 464 28.03 -17.35 1.63
N GLU A 465 28.54 -17.43 0.40
CA GLU A 465 29.72 -16.68 -0.03
C GLU A 465 29.54 -15.18 0.14
N GLU A 466 28.42 -14.64 -0.36
CA GLU A 466 28.15 -13.21 -0.32
C GLU A 466 27.80 -12.72 1.08
N ALA A 467 26.94 -13.43 1.81
CA ALA A 467 26.55 -13.09 3.18
C ALA A 467 27.74 -13.10 4.15
N THR A 468 28.70 -14.04 3.98
CA THR A 468 29.97 -14.06 4.72
C THR A 468 30.82 -12.83 4.37
N ALA A 469 30.92 -12.48 3.08
CA ALA A 469 31.69 -11.32 2.64
C ALA A 469 31.12 -10.00 3.15
N GLN A 470 29.80 -9.92 3.34
CA GLN A 470 29.09 -8.76 3.88
C GLN A 470 28.97 -8.79 5.42
N GLY A 471 29.37 -9.88 6.09
CA GLY A 471 29.37 -10.00 7.54
C GLY A 471 28.01 -10.37 8.17
N PHE A 472 27.08 -10.92 7.41
CA PHE A 472 25.83 -11.45 7.93
C PHE A 472 25.96 -12.85 8.52
N ILE A 473 27.01 -13.60 8.14
CA ILE A 473 27.34 -14.94 8.65
C ILE A 473 28.79 -14.92 9.13
N ASP A 474 29.06 -15.56 10.27
CA ASP A 474 30.41 -15.78 10.75
C ASP A 474 31.15 -16.79 9.84
N GLY A 475 32.34 -16.43 9.36
CA GLY A 475 33.15 -17.23 8.43
C GLY A 475 33.95 -18.34 9.11
#